data_a2179364fe141d5e4241357fc3ba5d97
#
_entry.id   a2179364fe141d5e4241357fc3ba5d97
#
_cell.length_a   1.000
_cell.length_b   1.000
_cell.length_c   1.000
_cell.angle_alpha   90.00
_cell.angle_beta   90.00
_cell.angle_gamma   90.00
#
_symmetry.space_group_name_H-M   'P 1'
#
loop_
_entity.id
_entity.type
_entity.pdbx_description
1 polymer ?
#
loop_
_entity_poly.entity_id
_entity_poly.type
_entity_poly.pdbx_seq_one_letter_code
_entity_poly.pdbx_strand_id
1 'polypeptide(L)'
;RSPSRGLGDVYKRQIQMPYGNIGRMKSWGADGNMEFYQQIGKDAHVILRSNFTLSKNKILNWEDTKKPYTYLENNGYANNVQRGFVAMGLFKDQQDVEMSPTQFGTVRPGDIKYRDINGDGKITDDDKVPLFAYSGVPQLMYGIGAEFRYKSWTLNVLFKGTGRNKFLYGGSDGKSFDGYMPFNQKDKGNIMTIAYNPENRWISAEYSGNQATENPNARFPRLYYGKNENNTKPSTFWMGDARYLRLQELSLAYNLKVPALQRILGINSMNIQLMCENLAVWDSVKIFDPEQATSCGQAYPLPARYSLQLYLNF
;
A
#
# COMPACT_ATOMS: atom_id res chain seq x y z
N ARG A 1 -20.71 46.60 28.61
CA ARG A 1 -21.70 45.49 28.77
C ARG A 1 -21.64 44.67 27.49
N SER A 2 -21.04 43.47 27.56
CA SER A 2 -21.13 42.49 26.48
C SER A 2 -22.61 42.09 26.29
N PRO A 3 -23.13 42.01 25.08
CA PRO A 3 -24.44 41.45 24.85
C PRO A 3 -24.46 40.00 25.34
N SER A 4 -25.43 39.68 26.18
CA SER A 4 -25.69 38.33 26.65
C SER A 4 -25.94 37.45 25.42
N ARG A 5 -25.06 36.48 25.19
CA ARG A 5 -25.35 35.40 24.25
C ARG A 5 -26.58 34.66 24.75
N GLY A 6 -27.62 34.65 23.93
CA GLY A 6 -28.92 34.12 24.32
C GLY A 6 -28.84 32.67 24.81
N LEU A 7 -29.71 32.30 25.71
CA LEU A 7 -29.89 30.98 26.30
C LEU A 7 -29.89 29.81 25.24
N GLY A 8 -30.23 30.10 23.99
CA GLY A 8 -30.20 29.13 22.91
C GLY A 8 -28.81 28.56 22.58
N ASP A 9 -27.72 29.35 22.74
CA ASP A 9 -26.35 28.88 22.48
C ASP A 9 -25.82 27.99 23.63
N VAL A 10 -26.29 28.17 24.84
CA VAL A 10 -25.94 27.35 25.99
C VAL A 10 -26.61 25.97 25.88
N TYR A 11 -27.85 25.92 25.46
CA TYR A 11 -28.58 24.64 25.28
C TYR A 11 -28.02 23.80 24.15
N LYS A 12 -27.61 24.40 23.04
CA LYS A 12 -26.98 23.66 21.91
C LYS A 12 -25.66 22.98 22.30
N ARG A 13 -24.94 23.48 23.29
CA ARG A 13 -23.67 22.89 23.76
C ARG A 13 -23.87 21.80 24.81
N GLN A 14 -25.07 21.66 25.39
CA GLN A 14 -25.35 20.66 26.43
C GLN A 14 -26.10 19.43 25.95
N ILE A 15 -26.60 19.42 24.71
CA ILE A 15 -27.26 18.26 24.15
C ILE A 15 -26.18 17.34 23.61
N GLN A 16 -25.83 16.32 24.35
CA GLN A 16 -25.13 15.16 23.78
C GLN A 16 -26.08 14.52 22.78
N MET A 17 -25.66 14.46 21.50
CA MET A 17 -26.43 13.72 20.51
C MET A 17 -26.55 12.26 20.97
N PRO A 18 -27.77 11.71 21.06
CA PRO A 18 -27.96 10.32 21.45
C PRO A 18 -27.30 9.41 20.41
N TYR A 19 -26.59 8.39 20.87
CA TYR A 19 -26.08 7.34 20.00
C TYR A 19 -27.24 6.52 19.46
N GLY A 20 -27.31 6.35 18.16
CA GLY A 20 -28.31 5.52 17.47
C GLY A 20 -27.67 4.56 16.47
N ASN A 21 -28.30 3.42 16.25
CA ASN A 21 -27.92 2.47 15.22
C ASN A 21 -28.45 2.92 13.86
N ILE A 22 -27.83 3.93 13.27
CA ILE A 22 -28.29 4.57 12.02
C ILE A 22 -27.57 4.06 10.78
N GLY A 23 -26.51 3.23 10.95
CA GLY A 23 -25.70 2.66 9.85
C GLY A 23 -25.85 1.14 9.74
N ARG A 24 -25.76 0.61 8.53
CA ARG A 24 -25.74 -0.82 8.24
C ARG A 24 -24.60 -1.15 7.30
N MET A 25 -23.76 -2.10 7.69
CA MET A 25 -22.65 -2.59 6.88
C MET A 25 -22.71 -4.12 6.77
N LYS A 26 -22.29 -4.67 5.63
CA LYS A 26 -22.08 -6.09 5.43
C LYS A 26 -20.59 -6.36 5.24
N SER A 27 -20.10 -7.34 5.97
CA SER A 27 -18.76 -7.92 5.75
C SER A 27 -18.90 -9.38 5.36
N TRP A 28 -18.05 -9.85 4.47
CA TRP A 28 -17.98 -11.24 4.04
C TRP A 28 -16.57 -11.60 3.61
N GLY A 29 -16.25 -12.85 3.64
CA GLY A 29 -14.94 -13.35 3.27
C GLY A 29 -14.90 -14.85 3.22
N ALA A 30 -13.71 -15.35 2.96
CA ALA A 30 -13.37 -16.76 3.05
C ALA A 30 -11.95 -16.86 3.59
N ASP A 31 -11.74 -17.81 4.46
CA ASP A 31 -10.44 -18.24 4.92
C ASP A 31 -10.32 -19.74 4.81
N GLY A 32 -9.11 -20.21 4.65
CA GLY A 32 -8.86 -21.64 4.53
C GLY A 32 -7.39 -21.96 4.74
N ASN A 33 -7.18 -23.19 5.17
CA ASN A 33 -5.87 -23.81 5.23
C ASN A 33 -5.91 -25.17 4.55
N MET A 34 -4.78 -25.57 3.98
CA MET A 34 -4.59 -26.87 3.37
C MET A 34 -3.22 -27.40 3.76
N GLU A 35 -3.19 -28.67 4.14
CA GLU A 35 -1.95 -29.41 4.30
C GLU A 35 -2.04 -30.69 3.48
N PHE A 36 -1.01 -30.96 2.71
CA PHE A 36 -0.85 -32.17 1.93
C PHE A 36 0.46 -32.84 2.31
N TYR A 37 0.37 -34.11 2.74
CA TYR A 37 1.49 -34.95 3.09
C TYR A 37 1.67 -36.04 2.04
N GLN A 38 2.89 -36.24 1.56
CA GLN A 38 3.23 -37.30 0.64
C GLN A 38 4.54 -37.96 1.06
N GLN A 39 4.47 -39.27 1.35
CA GLN A 39 5.66 -40.11 1.53
C GLN A 39 6.26 -40.47 0.17
N ILE A 40 7.57 -40.28 0.00
CA ILE A 40 8.34 -40.60 -1.19
C ILE A 40 9.38 -41.67 -0.84
N GLY A 41 9.06 -42.92 -1.15
CA GLY A 41 9.89 -44.05 -0.76
C GLY A 41 9.97 -44.24 0.75
N LYS A 42 11.10 -44.77 1.25
CA LYS A 42 11.28 -45.07 2.69
C LYS A 42 11.85 -43.93 3.49
N ASP A 43 12.64 -43.05 2.85
CA ASP A 43 13.51 -42.07 3.53
C ASP A 43 13.11 -40.62 3.30
N ALA A 44 12.13 -40.35 2.45
CA ALA A 44 11.74 -38.99 2.10
C ALA A 44 10.25 -38.74 2.27
N HIS A 45 9.89 -37.53 2.62
CA HIS A 45 8.53 -37.03 2.54
C HIS A 45 8.48 -35.53 2.23
N VAL A 46 7.34 -35.12 1.69
CA VAL A 46 7.01 -33.72 1.39
C VAL A 46 5.75 -33.35 2.14
N ILE A 47 5.75 -32.18 2.74
CA ILE A 47 4.56 -31.54 3.30
C ILE A 47 4.37 -30.22 2.59
N LEU A 48 3.24 -30.04 1.93
CA LEU A 48 2.83 -28.76 1.35
C LEU A 48 1.77 -28.13 2.25
N ARG A 49 1.95 -26.86 2.58
CA ARG A 49 1.02 -26.09 3.41
C ARG A 49 0.62 -24.84 2.68
N SER A 50 -0.65 -24.50 2.74
CA SER A 50 -1.13 -23.23 2.25
C SER A 50 -2.24 -22.70 3.14
N ASN A 51 -2.30 -21.38 3.25
CA ASN A 51 -3.40 -20.69 3.89
C ASN A 51 -3.76 -19.43 3.08
N PHE A 52 -5.00 -19.00 3.19
CA PHE A 52 -5.44 -17.75 2.64
C PHE A 52 -6.56 -17.13 3.47
N THR A 53 -6.65 -15.83 3.45
CA THR A 53 -7.74 -15.05 4.02
C THR A 53 -8.15 -13.99 3.01
N LEU A 54 -9.43 -14.00 2.64
CA LEU A 54 -10.05 -12.98 1.80
C LEU A 54 -11.13 -12.27 2.59
N SER A 55 -11.07 -10.95 2.70
CA SER A 55 -12.07 -10.16 3.40
C SER A 55 -12.52 -8.97 2.57
N LYS A 56 -13.83 -8.72 2.56
CA LYS A 56 -14.47 -7.57 1.92
C LYS A 56 -15.58 -7.04 2.79
N ASN A 57 -15.86 -5.76 2.66
CA ASN A 57 -17.01 -5.14 3.29
C ASN A 57 -17.71 -4.17 2.32
N LYS A 58 -18.94 -3.82 2.66
CA LYS A 58 -19.76 -2.88 1.90
C LYS A 58 -20.72 -2.18 2.84
N ILE A 59 -20.84 -0.87 2.73
CA ILE A 59 -21.85 -0.08 3.39
C ILE A 59 -23.18 -0.30 2.65
N LEU A 60 -24.20 -0.75 3.38
CA LEU A 60 -25.55 -0.97 2.85
C LEU A 60 -26.43 0.26 3.06
N ASN A 61 -26.31 0.88 4.23
CA ASN A 61 -27.00 2.10 4.57
C ASN A 61 -26.10 2.95 5.48
N TRP A 62 -25.89 4.17 5.10
CA TRP A 62 -25.24 5.19 5.88
C TRP A 62 -26.12 6.43 5.80
N GLU A 63 -26.55 6.95 6.93
CA GLU A 63 -27.32 8.20 6.93
C GLU A 63 -26.37 9.35 6.57
N ASP A 64 -26.24 9.59 5.29
CA ASP A 64 -25.47 10.69 4.73
C ASP A 64 -26.43 11.72 4.11
N THR A 65 -26.03 12.97 4.09
CA THR A 65 -26.75 13.98 3.32
C THR A 65 -26.76 13.58 1.86
N LYS A 66 -27.91 13.76 1.19
CA LYS A 66 -28.05 13.45 -0.23
C LYS A 66 -26.94 14.17 -1.02
N LYS A 67 -26.16 13.39 -1.74
CA LYS A 67 -25.10 13.91 -2.62
C LYS A 67 -25.67 14.23 -4.01
N PRO A 68 -25.06 15.21 -4.72
CA PRO A 68 -25.51 15.55 -6.08
C PRO A 68 -25.34 14.37 -7.05
N TYR A 69 -24.33 13.51 -6.82
CA TYR A 69 -24.00 12.37 -7.67
C TYR A 69 -23.89 11.09 -6.86
N THR A 70 -24.36 9.98 -7.40
CA THR A 70 -24.39 8.68 -6.71
C THR A 70 -22.99 8.13 -6.39
N TYR A 71 -21.99 8.45 -7.22
CA TYR A 71 -20.61 8.03 -6.95
C TYR A 71 -19.97 8.76 -5.76
N LEU A 72 -20.57 9.85 -5.27
CA LEU A 72 -20.14 10.55 -4.06
C LEU A 72 -20.77 9.97 -2.77
N GLU A 73 -21.79 9.14 -2.89
CA GLU A 73 -22.43 8.50 -1.75
C GLU A 73 -21.52 7.43 -1.12
N ASN A 74 -21.69 7.18 0.19
CA ASN A 74 -20.99 6.11 0.89
C ASN A 74 -21.66 4.75 0.67
N ASN A 75 -22.95 4.75 0.42
CA ASN A 75 -23.73 3.54 0.20
C ASN A 75 -23.24 2.79 -1.06
N GLY A 76 -23.08 1.51 -0.92
CA GLY A 76 -22.62 0.67 -2.03
C GLY A 76 -21.11 0.47 -2.12
N TYR A 77 -20.31 1.22 -1.38
CA TYR A 77 -18.86 1.13 -1.36
C TYR A 77 -18.34 0.50 -0.07
N ALA A 78 -17.05 0.18 -0.05
CA ALA A 78 -16.39 -0.31 1.15
C ALA A 78 -16.33 0.77 2.22
N ASN A 79 -16.39 0.37 3.49
CA ASN A 79 -16.07 1.28 4.58
C ASN A 79 -14.61 1.78 4.41
N ASN A 80 -14.40 3.07 4.61
CA ASN A 80 -13.11 3.73 4.37
C ASN A 80 -12.59 3.61 2.92
N VAL A 81 -13.50 3.64 1.94
CA VAL A 81 -13.12 3.72 0.54
C VAL A 81 -12.27 4.97 0.30
N GLN A 82 -11.11 4.77 -0.32
CA GLN A 82 -10.26 5.87 -0.74
C GLN A 82 -10.88 6.54 -1.96
N ARG A 83 -11.13 7.84 -1.86
CA ARG A 83 -11.65 8.68 -2.95
C ARG A 83 -10.57 9.60 -3.48
N GLY A 84 -10.66 9.94 -4.75
CA GLY A 84 -9.72 10.84 -5.38
C GLY A 84 -10.08 11.11 -6.84
N PHE A 85 -9.22 11.83 -7.52
CA PHE A 85 -9.42 12.26 -8.91
C PHE A 85 -8.86 11.23 -9.88
N VAL A 86 -9.46 11.15 -11.07
CA VAL A 86 -8.93 10.34 -12.17
C VAL A 86 -7.92 11.18 -12.95
N ALA A 87 -6.65 10.82 -12.88
CA ALA A 87 -5.62 11.47 -13.66
C ALA A 87 -5.57 10.90 -15.09
N MET A 88 -5.41 11.79 -16.06
CA MET A 88 -5.29 11.48 -17.49
C MET A 88 -3.83 11.51 -17.99
N GLY A 89 -2.86 11.73 -17.09
CA GLY A 89 -1.46 11.95 -17.39
C GLY A 89 -1.02 13.37 -17.01
N LEU A 90 0.03 13.87 -17.64
CA LEU A 90 0.51 15.23 -17.45
C LEU A 90 0.13 16.10 -18.65
N PHE A 91 -0.08 17.39 -18.41
CA PHE A 91 -0.27 18.36 -19.50
C PHE A 91 0.95 18.38 -20.41
N LYS A 92 0.71 18.30 -21.73
CA LYS A 92 1.76 18.23 -22.75
C LYS A 92 2.36 19.61 -22.99
N ASP A 93 1.51 20.60 -23.24
CA ASP A 93 1.85 21.96 -23.65
C ASP A 93 0.81 22.95 -23.13
N GLN A 94 1.02 24.22 -23.43
CA GLN A 94 0.14 25.30 -23.01
C GLN A 94 -1.24 25.23 -23.68
N GLN A 95 -1.32 24.75 -24.92
CA GLN A 95 -2.59 24.56 -25.62
C GLN A 95 -3.45 23.49 -24.95
N ASP A 96 -2.82 22.39 -24.50
CA ASP A 96 -3.51 21.32 -23.76
C ASP A 96 -4.06 21.84 -22.41
N VAL A 97 -3.36 22.77 -21.75
CA VAL A 97 -3.87 23.46 -20.54
C VAL A 97 -5.11 24.30 -20.86
N GLU A 98 -5.05 25.13 -21.92
CA GLU A 98 -6.12 26.05 -22.28
C GLU A 98 -7.40 25.36 -22.77
N MET A 99 -7.24 24.20 -23.44
CA MET A 99 -8.36 23.42 -23.96
C MET A 99 -8.99 22.46 -22.92
N SER A 100 -8.42 22.38 -21.73
CA SER A 100 -8.87 21.44 -20.70
C SER A 100 -9.78 22.11 -19.67
N PRO A 101 -10.61 21.34 -18.95
CA PRO A 101 -11.39 21.85 -17.82
C PRO A 101 -10.50 22.56 -16.80
N THR A 102 -11.02 23.60 -16.16
CA THR A 102 -10.31 24.35 -15.13
C THR A 102 -9.86 23.43 -14.00
N GLN A 103 -8.56 23.40 -13.73
CA GLN A 103 -7.96 22.58 -12.68
C GLN A 103 -7.84 23.34 -11.35
N PHE A 104 -7.14 22.78 -10.37
CA PHE A 104 -6.88 23.43 -9.08
C PHE A 104 -5.74 24.44 -9.18
N GLY A 105 -6.07 25.71 -8.97
CA GLY A 105 -5.10 26.83 -9.06
C GLY A 105 -4.54 27.02 -10.47
N THR A 106 -3.34 27.55 -10.56
CA THR A 106 -2.67 27.79 -11.85
C THR A 106 -1.82 26.60 -12.24
N VAL A 107 -2.22 25.92 -13.31
CA VAL A 107 -1.51 24.76 -13.87
C VAL A 107 -0.66 25.15 -15.08
N ARG A 108 0.37 24.34 -15.35
CA ARG A 108 1.33 24.52 -16.47
C ARG A 108 1.63 23.15 -17.10
N PRO A 109 2.24 23.13 -18.29
CA PRO A 109 2.76 21.88 -18.85
C PRO A 109 3.59 21.10 -17.84
N GLY A 110 3.40 19.78 -17.79
CA GLY A 110 4.02 18.90 -16.81
C GLY A 110 3.31 18.80 -15.46
N ASP A 111 2.21 19.53 -15.23
CA ASP A 111 1.32 19.29 -14.11
C ASP A 111 0.33 18.17 -14.41
N ILE A 112 -0.26 17.58 -13.36
CA ILE A 112 -1.23 16.48 -13.51
C ILE A 112 -2.54 17.02 -14.09
N LYS A 113 -3.04 16.36 -15.12
CA LYS A 113 -4.33 16.63 -15.75
C LYS A 113 -5.39 15.71 -15.19
N TYR A 114 -6.44 16.28 -14.60
CA TYR A 114 -7.57 15.51 -14.07
C TYR A 114 -8.77 15.49 -15.04
N ARG A 115 -9.52 14.40 -14.95
CA ARG A 115 -10.73 14.21 -15.72
C ARG A 115 -11.90 14.87 -15.01
N ASP A 116 -12.65 15.66 -15.75
CA ASP A 116 -13.95 16.16 -15.38
C ASP A 116 -14.97 15.00 -15.48
N ILE A 117 -15.54 14.61 -14.35
CA ILE A 117 -16.43 13.45 -14.24
C ILE A 117 -17.88 13.88 -14.44
N ASN A 118 -18.25 15.06 -13.93
CA ASN A 118 -19.61 15.58 -14.01
C ASN A 118 -19.89 16.41 -15.27
N GLY A 119 -18.84 16.83 -16.00
CA GLY A 119 -18.94 17.55 -17.27
C GLY A 119 -19.25 19.05 -17.12
N ASP A 120 -18.94 19.63 -15.96
CA ASP A 120 -19.24 21.05 -15.69
C ASP A 120 -18.14 22.03 -16.14
N GLY A 121 -17.05 21.51 -16.72
CA GLY A 121 -15.91 22.30 -17.21
C GLY A 121 -14.91 22.70 -16.12
N LYS A 122 -15.04 22.19 -14.90
CA LYS A 122 -14.16 22.50 -13.76
C LYS A 122 -13.88 21.24 -12.95
N ILE A 123 -12.67 21.13 -12.43
CA ILE A 123 -12.33 20.02 -11.51
C ILE A 123 -12.59 20.50 -10.09
N THR A 124 -13.55 19.86 -9.41
CA THR A 124 -13.98 20.17 -8.05
C THR A 124 -14.05 18.91 -7.20
N ASP A 125 -14.49 19.05 -5.95
CA ASP A 125 -14.71 17.89 -5.08
C ASP A 125 -15.83 16.96 -5.61
N ASP A 126 -16.67 17.45 -6.49
CA ASP A 126 -17.72 16.67 -7.16
C ASP A 126 -17.17 15.69 -8.20
N ASP A 127 -15.90 15.83 -8.62
CA ASP A 127 -15.21 14.89 -9.53
C ASP A 127 -14.48 13.76 -8.80
N LYS A 128 -14.55 13.74 -7.48
CA LYS A 128 -13.94 12.64 -6.70
C LYS A 128 -14.71 11.35 -6.87
N VAL A 129 -14.04 10.32 -7.32
CA VAL A 129 -14.59 8.97 -7.46
C VAL A 129 -13.98 7.99 -6.45
N PRO A 130 -14.65 6.88 -6.14
CA PRO A 130 -14.06 5.79 -5.39
C PRO A 130 -12.91 5.16 -6.18
N LEU A 131 -11.70 5.13 -5.63
CA LEU A 131 -10.51 4.56 -6.28
C LEU A 131 -10.30 3.10 -5.88
N PHE A 132 -10.31 2.81 -4.59
CA PHE A 132 -10.11 1.47 -4.04
C PHE A 132 -10.59 1.42 -2.59
N ALA A 133 -10.68 0.22 -2.03
CA ALA A 133 -10.93 0.02 -0.61
C ALA A 133 -9.76 0.59 0.24
N TYR A 134 -9.82 0.44 1.54
CA TYR A 134 -8.87 1.04 2.48
C TYR A 134 -7.41 0.97 2.03
N SER A 135 -6.70 2.10 2.14
CA SER A 135 -5.32 2.25 1.68
C SER A 135 -4.34 1.40 2.49
N GLY A 136 -3.51 0.62 1.80
CA GLY A 136 -2.45 -0.19 2.40
C GLY A 136 -2.92 -1.43 3.18
N VAL A 137 -4.22 -1.70 3.24
CA VAL A 137 -4.77 -2.92 3.88
C VAL A 137 -5.17 -3.93 2.81
N PRO A 138 -4.51 -5.09 2.75
CA PRO A 138 -4.80 -6.10 1.75
C PRO A 138 -6.17 -6.74 2.00
N GLN A 139 -6.94 -6.96 0.93
CA GLN A 139 -8.16 -7.74 0.98
C GLN A 139 -7.89 -9.25 0.88
N LEU A 140 -6.74 -9.64 0.35
CA LEU A 140 -6.28 -11.02 0.24
C LEU A 140 -4.89 -11.13 0.85
N MET A 141 -4.74 -12.07 1.78
CA MET A 141 -3.46 -12.50 2.34
C MET A 141 -3.32 -14.00 2.11
N TYR A 142 -2.12 -14.46 1.80
CA TYR A 142 -1.87 -15.88 1.59
C TYR A 142 -0.45 -16.27 1.99
N GLY A 143 -0.32 -17.54 2.40
CA GLY A 143 0.95 -18.18 2.67
C GLY A 143 1.02 -19.53 1.95
N ILE A 144 2.19 -19.85 1.41
CA ILE A 144 2.48 -21.14 0.76
C ILE A 144 3.81 -21.63 1.29
N GLY A 145 3.82 -22.80 1.93
CA GLY A 145 5.01 -23.43 2.50
C GLY A 145 5.21 -24.84 1.97
N ALA A 146 6.47 -25.24 1.91
CA ALA A 146 6.86 -26.61 1.62
C ALA A 146 7.95 -27.05 2.58
N GLU A 147 7.78 -28.24 3.17
CA GLU A 147 8.83 -28.95 3.90
C GLU A 147 9.20 -30.19 3.09
N PHE A 148 10.46 -30.34 2.83
CA PHE A 148 11.04 -31.55 2.24
C PHE A 148 12.01 -32.18 3.24
N ARG A 149 11.75 -33.40 3.61
CA ARG A 149 12.66 -34.18 4.47
C ARG A 149 13.23 -35.39 3.72
N TYR A 150 14.52 -35.53 3.84
CA TYR A 150 15.25 -36.70 3.32
C TYR A 150 16.28 -37.17 4.33
N LYS A 151 16.06 -38.34 4.91
CA LYS A 151 16.90 -38.87 6.01
C LYS A 151 17.02 -37.89 7.16
N SER A 152 18.26 -37.41 7.37
CA SER A 152 18.58 -36.41 8.42
C SER A 152 18.44 -34.97 7.96
N TRP A 153 18.17 -34.69 6.69
CA TRP A 153 18.01 -33.36 6.14
C TRP A 153 16.56 -32.92 6.16
N THR A 154 16.34 -31.66 6.49
CA THR A 154 15.06 -30.99 6.39
C THR A 154 15.23 -29.65 5.72
N LEU A 155 14.53 -29.42 4.62
CA LEU A 155 14.46 -28.15 3.90
C LEU A 155 13.07 -27.58 4.09
N ASN A 156 12.97 -26.33 4.58
CA ASN A 156 11.71 -25.57 4.63
C ASN A 156 11.79 -24.35 3.76
N VAL A 157 10.71 -24.08 3.06
CA VAL A 157 10.51 -22.87 2.26
C VAL A 157 9.14 -22.30 2.58
N LEU A 158 9.06 -21.02 2.89
CA LEU A 158 7.81 -20.32 3.16
C LEU A 158 7.73 -19.05 2.34
N PHE A 159 6.70 -18.95 1.54
CA PHE A 159 6.28 -17.73 0.87
C PHE A 159 5.08 -17.12 1.58
N LYS A 160 5.05 -15.80 1.69
CA LYS A 160 3.86 -15.04 2.04
C LYS A 160 3.58 -13.98 1.00
N GLY A 161 2.32 -13.60 0.85
CA GLY A 161 1.97 -12.56 -0.10
C GLY A 161 0.63 -11.91 0.19
N THR A 162 0.40 -10.82 -0.52
CA THR A 162 -0.87 -10.09 -0.47
C THR A 162 -1.40 -9.85 -1.86
N GLY A 163 -2.73 -9.76 -1.97
CA GLY A 163 -3.42 -9.37 -3.18
C GLY A 163 -4.47 -8.30 -2.93
N ARG A 164 -4.89 -7.60 -3.98
CA ARG A 164 -5.89 -6.52 -3.88
C ARG A 164 -5.51 -5.49 -2.83
N ASN A 165 -4.26 -5.07 -2.86
CA ASN A 165 -3.71 -4.07 -1.95
C ASN A 165 -3.28 -2.85 -2.75
N LYS A 166 -3.96 -1.74 -2.55
CA LYS A 166 -3.70 -0.45 -3.17
C LYS A 166 -3.40 0.57 -2.10
N PHE A 167 -2.64 1.60 -2.45
CA PHE A 167 -2.33 2.71 -1.56
C PHE A 167 -2.12 4.00 -2.35
N LEU A 168 -2.07 5.13 -1.67
CA LEU A 168 -1.67 6.41 -2.24
C LEU A 168 -0.27 6.78 -1.75
N TYR A 169 0.61 7.14 -2.66
CA TYR A 169 1.86 7.80 -2.32
C TYR A 169 1.56 9.15 -1.66
N GLY A 170 2.13 9.40 -0.49
CA GLY A 170 1.95 10.68 0.21
C GLY A 170 1.01 10.67 1.40
N GLY A 171 0.47 9.51 1.76
CA GLY A 171 -0.28 9.33 2.99
C GLY A 171 -1.70 8.82 2.80
N SER A 172 -2.18 8.18 3.84
CA SER A 172 -3.50 7.52 3.87
C SER A 172 -4.37 7.99 5.04
N ASP A 173 -3.93 8.99 5.81
CA ASP A 173 -4.64 9.45 7.00
C ASP A 173 -5.93 10.22 6.68
N GLY A 174 -6.22 10.47 5.41
CA GLY A 174 -7.40 11.18 4.93
C GLY A 174 -7.48 12.65 5.34
N LYS A 175 -6.52 13.15 6.11
CA LYS A 175 -6.53 14.50 6.67
C LYS A 175 -5.64 15.47 5.90
N SER A 176 -4.53 14.99 5.36
CA SER A 176 -3.65 15.80 4.51
C SER A 176 -2.98 14.90 3.48
N PHE A 177 -3.29 15.10 2.22
CA PHE A 177 -2.57 14.53 1.12
C PHE A 177 -1.71 15.63 0.51
N ASP A 178 -0.40 15.57 0.73
CA ASP A 178 0.56 16.56 0.22
C ASP A 178 1.27 16.08 -1.06
N GLY A 179 0.74 15.03 -1.72
CA GLY A 179 1.39 14.36 -2.82
C GLY A 179 2.49 13.41 -2.33
N TYR A 180 3.23 12.83 -3.27
CA TYR A 180 4.35 11.97 -2.91
C TYR A 180 5.52 12.79 -2.36
N MET A 181 6.09 12.33 -1.24
CA MET A 181 7.16 13.01 -0.51
C MET A 181 8.34 13.56 -1.34
N PRO A 182 8.74 12.96 -2.48
CA PRO A 182 9.80 13.54 -3.30
C PRO A 182 9.54 14.96 -3.77
N PHE A 183 8.28 15.37 -3.81
CA PHE A 183 7.85 16.70 -4.26
C PHE A 183 7.31 17.57 -3.13
N ASN A 184 7.26 17.06 -1.91
CA ASN A 184 6.89 17.87 -0.76
C ASN A 184 8.08 18.74 -0.36
N GLN A 185 8.11 19.96 -0.87
CA GLN A 185 9.21 20.90 -0.67
C GLN A 185 9.08 21.76 0.57
N LYS A 186 8.27 21.37 1.55
CA LYS A 186 8.23 22.04 2.86
C LYS A 186 9.64 22.11 3.48
N ASP A 187 10.48 21.12 3.18
CA ASP A 187 11.81 20.98 3.73
C ASP A 187 12.91 21.51 2.79
N LYS A 188 12.66 22.66 2.17
CA LYS A 188 13.68 23.49 1.52
C LYS A 188 14.49 22.80 0.39
N GLY A 189 13.81 22.09 -0.49
CA GLY A 189 14.40 21.59 -1.72
C GLY A 189 15.04 20.22 -1.62
N ASN A 190 14.88 19.49 -0.53
CA ASN A 190 15.25 18.09 -0.49
C ASN A 190 14.34 17.29 -1.42
N ILE A 191 14.95 16.51 -2.29
CA ILE A 191 14.27 15.66 -3.25
C ILE A 191 14.86 14.25 -3.20
N MET A 192 14.03 13.23 -3.26
CA MET A 192 14.50 11.86 -3.32
C MET A 192 15.20 11.58 -4.65
N THR A 193 16.24 10.75 -4.62
CA THR A 193 17.04 10.38 -5.80
C THR A 193 16.21 9.90 -6.98
N ILE A 194 15.12 9.16 -6.70
CA ILE A 194 14.22 8.67 -7.74
C ILE A 194 13.54 9.79 -8.54
N ALA A 195 13.21 10.91 -7.88
CA ALA A 195 12.60 12.06 -8.53
C ALA A 195 13.66 13.05 -9.09
N TYR A 196 14.88 12.98 -8.56
CA TYR A 196 16.00 13.75 -9.09
C TYR A 196 16.42 13.26 -10.48
N ASN A 197 16.33 11.97 -10.76
CA ASN A 197 16.67 11.42 -12.06
C ASN A 197 15.75 12.01 -13.16
N PRO A 198 16.33 12.69 -14.19
CA PRO A 198 15.57 13.32 -15.27
C PRO A 198 14.64 12.38 -16.03
N GLU A 199 14.99 11.11 -16.14
CA GLU A 199 14.18 10.08 -16.84
C GLU A 199 12.85 9.80 -16.14
N ASN A 200 12.77 10.05 -14.84
CA ASN A 200 11.60 9.71 -14.03
C ASN A 200 10.58 10.86 -13.92
N ARG A 201 10.93 12.09 -14.30
CA ARG A 201 10.04 13.22 -14.15
C ARG A 201 9.92 14.03 -15.43
N TRP A 202 8.84 14.79 -15.52
CA TRP A 202 8.70 15.79 -16.57
C TRP A 202 9.64 16.98 -16.32
N ILE A 203 10.37 17.40 -17.36
CA ILE A 203 11.27 18.57 -17.31
C ILE A 203 11.04 19.39 -18.57
N SER A 204 10.87 20.71 -18.43
CA SER A 204 10.78 21.60 -19.57
C SER A 204 12.04 21.54 -20.44
N ALA A 205 11.86 21.55 -21.75
CA ALA A 205 12.95 21.59 -22.72
C ALA A 205 13.84 22.83 -22.54
N GLU A 206 13.27 23.94 -22.06
CA GLU A 206 14.00 25.18 -21.72
C GLU A 206 15.11 24.90 -20.68
N TYR A 207 14.84 24.02 -19.66
CA TYR A 207 15.82 23.73 -18.62
C TYR A 207 16.72 22.54 -18.93
N SER A 208 16.21 21.59 -19.69
CA SER A 208 16.98 20.37 -20.02
C SER A 208 17.78 20.47 -21.29
N GLY A 209 17.44 21.41 -22.18
CA GLY A 209 17.96 21.48 -23.54
C GLY A 209 17.48 20.34 -24.46
N ASN A 210 16.51 19.53 -24.03
CA ASN A 210 16.04 18.36 -24.76
C ASN A 210 14.51 18.23 -24.70
N GLN A 211 13.86 18.29 -25.86
CA GLN A 211 12.40 18.16 -25.99
C GLN A 211 11.86 16.79 -25.48
N ALA A 212 12.66 15.73 -25.51
CA ALA A 212 12.24 14.42 -25.06
C ALA A 212 11.96 14.35 -23.54
N THR A 213 12.45 15.31 -22.75
CA THR A 213 12.18 15.36 -21.31
C THR A 213 10.80 15.92 -20.96
N GLU A 214 10.10 16.55 -21.92
CA GLU A 214 8.69 16.96 -21.80
C GLU A 214 7.76 15.75 -22.02
N ASN A 215 8.02 14.66 -21.32
CA ASN A 215 7.27 13.43 -21.44
C ASN A 215 5.97 13.48 -20.64
N PRO A 216 4.78 13.50 -21.29
CA PRO A 216 3.50 13.53 -20.58
C PRO A 216 3.19 12.23 -19.81
N ASN A 217 3.94 11.16 -20.08
CA ASN A 217 3.83 9.88 -19.38
C ASN A 217 4.93 9.67 -18.34
N ALA A 218 5.68 10.73 -17.98
CA ALA A 218 6.68 10.62 -16.94
C ALA A 218 6.06 10.15 -15.61
N ARG A 219 6.83 9.40 -14.84
CA ARG A 219 6.40 8.87 -13.54
C ARG A 219 6.05 9.96 -12.54
N PHE A 220 6.74 11.10 -12.60
CA PHE A 220 6.53 12.24 -11.72
C PHE A 220 6.25 13.51 -12.52
N PRO A 221 5.41 14.41 -11.98
CA PRO A 221 5.16 15.69 -12.60
C PRO A 221 6.39 16.61 -12.54
N ARG A 222 6.30 17.79 -13.14
CA ARG A 222 7.34 18.81 -13.04
C ARG A 222 7.61 19.16 -11.58
N LEU A 223 8.85 19.53 -11.29
CA LEU A 223 9.20 20.10 -9.98
C LEU A 223 8.65 21.53 -9.85
N TYR A 224 8.33 21.90 -8.63
CA TYR A 224 7.90 23.24 -8.27
C TYR A 224 8.42 23.58 -6.87
N TYR A 225 8.53 24.85 -6.60
CA TYR A 225 8.87 25.34 -5.27
C TYR A 225 7.61 25.65 -4.48
N GLY A 226 7.55 25.23 -3.23
CA GLY A 226 6.37 25.38 -2.39
C GLY A 226 5.27 24.33 -2.65
N LYS A 227 4.01 24.70 -2.42
CA LYS A 227 2.86 23.80 -2.58
C LYS A 227 2.21 24.00 -3.95
N ASN A 228 2.08 22.93 -4.71
CA ASN A 228 1.23 22.89 -5.91
C ASN A 228 -0.12 22.27 -5.52
N GLU A 229 -1.18 23.08 -5.53
CA GLU A 229 -2.52 22.61 -5.11
C GLU A 229 -3.08 21.53 -6.04
N ASN A 230 -2.72 21.56 -7.30
CA ASN A 230 -3.16 20.58 -8.29
C ASN A 230 -2.46 19.23 -8.10
N ASN A 231 -1.12 19.23 -8.13
CA ASN A 231 -0.35 17.98 -8.11
C ASN A 231 -0.39 17.22 -6.78
N THR A 232 -0.86 17.88 -5.71
CA THR A 232 -0.97 17.28 -4.37
C THR A 232 -2.33 16.66 -4.08
N LYS A 233 -3.23 16.57 -5.06
CA LYS A 233 -4.54 15.94 -4.85
C LYS A 233 -4.46 14.41 -4.88
N PRO A 234 -5.24 13.73 -4.00
CA PRO A 234 -5.36 12.27 -4.06
C PRO A 234 -5.94 11.86 -5.41
N SER A 235 -5.23 11.03 -6.14
CA SER A 235 -5.61 10.68 -7.51
C SER A 235 -5.05 9.35 -7.96
N THR A 236 -5.53 8.85 -9.09
CA THR A 236 -4.98 7.66 -9.72
C THR A 236 -3.50 7.81 -10.11
N PHE A 237 -3.01 9.03 -10.28
CA PHE A 237 -1.60 9.32 -10.55
C PHE A 237 -0.69 8.86 -9.39
N TRP A 238 -1.14 9.07 -8.17
CA TRP A 238 -0.43 8.72 -6.95
C TRP A 238 -0.81 7.34 -6.40
N MET A 239 -1.64 6.58 -7.14
CA MET A 239 -2.06 5.26 -6.71
C MET A 239 -0.98 4.22 -6.99
N GLY A 240 -0.55 3.53 -5.94
CA GLY A 240 0.38 2.41 -6.00
C GLY A 240 -0.31 1.07 -5.81
N ASP A 241 0.36 0.01 -6.25
CA ASP A 241 -0.03 -1.38 -6.04
C ASP A 241 0.93 -2.03 -5.06
N ALA A 242 0.44 -2.35 -3.86
CA ALA A 242 1.22 -2.96 -2.79
C ALA A 242 1.06 -4.49 -2.72
N ARG A 243 0.63 -5.13 -3.82
CA ARG A 243 0.67 -6.59 -3.92
C ARG A 243 2.12 -7.06 -3.94
N TYR A 244 2.39 -8.13 -3.25
CA TYR A 244 3.72 -8.73 -3.24
C TYR A 244 3.68 -10.23 -3.02
N LEU A 245 4.78 -10.88 -3.37
CA LEU A 245 5.16 -12.21 -2.95
C LEU A 245 6.55 -12.11 -2.31
N ARG A 246 6.71 -12.66 -1.10
CA ARG A 246 7.97 -12.64 -0.36
C ARG A 246 8.41 -14.05 -0.04
N LEU A 247 9.69 -14.37 -0.28
CA LEU A 247 10.35 -15.53 0.31
C LEU A 247 10.63 -15.19 1.78
N GLN A 248 9.66 -15.59 2.63
CA GLN A 248 9.63 -15.22 4.04
C GLN A 248 10.66 -16.01 4.84
N GLU A 249 10.78 -17.31 4.54
CA GLU A 249 11.71 -18.21 5.22
C GLU A 249 12.28 -19.23 4.25
N LEU A 250 13.57 -19.46 4.37
CA LEU A 250 14.28 -20.58 3.78
C LEU A 250 15.17 -21.17 4.88
N SER A 251 14.95 -22.43 5.26
CA SER A 251 15.79 -23.07 6.27
C SER A 251 16.22 -24.47 5.83
N LEU A 252 17.47 -24.79 6.16
CA LEU A 252 18.07 -26.11 5.95
C LEU A 252 18.59 -26.61 7.28
N ALA A 253 18.05 -27.74 7.72
CA ALA A 253 18.41 -28.37 8.97
C ALA A 253 19.02 -29.76 8.73
N TYR A 254 19.98 -30.12 9.55
CA TYR A 254 20.60 -31.43 9.58
C TYR A 254 20.57 -32.01 11.00
N ASN A 255 19.95 -33.18 11.14
CA ASN A 255 19.89 -33.91 12.42
C ASN A 255 21.02 -34.91 12.51
N LEU A 256 21.98 -34.60 13.36
CA LEU A 256 23.18 -35.43 13.60
C LEU A 256 22.96 -36.31 14.83
N LYS A 257 23.13 -37.62 14.65
CA LYS A 257 23.15 -38.62 15.75
C LYS A 257 24.51 -39.24 15.77
N VAL A 258 25.32 -38.96 16.81
CA VAL A 258 26.68 -39.47 16.97
C VAL A 258 26.77 -40.24 18.26
N PRO A 259 26.89 -41.58 18.20
CA PRO A 259 26.98 -42.41 19.42
C PRO A 259 28.09 -42.03 20.39
N ALA A 260 29.19 -41.46 19.87
CA ALA A 260 30.28 -40.98 20.72
C ALA A 260 29.87 -39.76 21.57
N LEU A 261 29.08 -38.83 21.03
CA LEU A 261 28.55 -37.69 21.79
C LEU A 261 27.61 -38.11 22.90
N GLN A 262 26.81 -39.10 22.64
CA GLN A 262 25.93 -39.67 23.64
C GLN A 262 26.70 -40.29 24.84
N ARG A 263 27.77 -41.02 24.55
CA ARG A 263 28.59 -41.65 25.60
C ARG A 263 29.40 -40.66 26.41
N ILE A 264 29.93 -39.61 25.78
CA ILE A 264 30.86 -38.67 26.42
C ILE A 264 30.15 -37.50 27.09
N LEU A 265 29.12 -36.95 26.41
CA LEU A 265 28.43 -35.70 26.79
C LEU A 265 26.96 -35.90 27.13
N GLY A 266 26.40 -37.13 27.02
CA GLY A 266 24.97 -37.37 27.22
C GLY A 266 24.06 -36.80 26.11
N ILE A 267 24.63 -36.35 25.00
CA ILE A 267 23.86 -35.72 23.90
C ILE A 267 23.30 -36.79 22.96
N ASN A 268 21.99 -37.01 22.99
CA ASN A 268 21.29 -37.98 22.15
C ASN A 268 21.23 -37.59 20.68
N SER A 269 21.03 -36.31 20.40
CA SER A 269 21.00 -35.75 19.03
C SER A 269 21.36 -34.28 19.01
N MET A 270 21.90 -33.82 17.89
CA MET A 270 22.22 -32.43 17.63
C MET A 270 21.56 -32.01 16.30
N ASN A 271 20.77 -30.95 16.33
CA ASN A 271 20.19 -30.37 15.12
C ASN A 271 20.92 -29.06 14.80
N ILE A 272 21.48 -28.98 13.60
CA ILE A 272 22.16 -27.79 13.08
C ILE A 272 21.24 -27.20 12.00
N GLN A 273 20.79 -25.98 12.16
CA GLN A 273 19.87 -25.31 11.23
C GLN A 273 20.43 -23.98 10.78
N LEU A 274 20.55 -23.82 9.47
CA LEU A 274 20.73 -22.51 8.84
C LEU A 274 19.36 -21.99 8.46
N MET A 275 19.03 -20.80 8.96
CA MET A 275 17.74 -20.14 8.71
C MET A 275 17.97 -18.76 8.11
N CYS A 276 17.25 -18.48 7.04
CA CYS A 276 17.28 -17.21 6.33
C CYS A 276 15.85 -16.66 6.26
N GLU A 277 15.68 -15.40 6.61
CA GLU A 277 14.38 -14.73 6.61
C GLU A 277 14.42 -13.50 5.70
N ASN A 278 13.28 -13.19 5.07
CA ASN A 278 13.10 -12.01 4.20
C ASN A 278 14.12 -11.90 3.06
N LEU A 279 14.46 -13.03 2.41
CA LEU A 279 15.53 -13.08 1.40
C LEU A 279 15.19 -12.33 0.11
N ALA A 280 13.94 -12.38 -0.31
CA ALA A 280 13.52 -11.76 -1.57
C ALA A 280 12.07 -11.31 -1.50
N VAL A 281 11.74 -10.23 -2.21
CA VAL A 281 10.39 -9.73 -2.39
C VAL A 281 10.17 -9.37 -3.86
N TRP A 282 9.06 -9.82 -4.40
CA TRP A 282 8.57 -9.48 -5.75
C TRP A 282 7.33 -8.61 -5.59
N ASP A 283 7.43 -7.36 -6.02
CA ASP A 283 6.40 -6.34 -5.86
C ASP A 283 6.42 -5.33 -7.01
N SER A 284 5.45 -4.42 -7.03
CA SER A 284 5.34 -3.32 -7.99
C SER A 284 5.75 -1.97 -7.41
N VAL A 285 5.95 -1.85 -6.10
CA VAL A 285 6.28 -0.58 -5.43
C VAL A 285 7.68 -0.10 -5.79
N LYS A 286 8.68 -0.97 -5.68
CA LYS A 286 10.09 -0.77 -6.07
C LYS A 286 10.85 0.35 -5.34
N ILE A 287 10.19 1.19 -4.57
CA ILE A 287 10.78 2.34 -3.89
C ILE A 287 11.06 2.02 -2.42
N PHE A 288 10.15 1.26 -1.80
CA PHE A 288 10.25 0.81 -0.42
C PHE A 288 9.57 -0.56 -0.28
N ASP A 289 9.70 -1.18 0.87
CA ASP A 289 9.08 -2.48 1.14
C ASP A 289 7.55 -2.39 1.04
N PRO A 290 6.87 -3.25 0.28
CA PRO A 290 5.41 -3.19 0.08
C PRO A 290 4.60 -3.36 1.37
N GLU A 291 5.15 -3.96 2.43
CA GLU A 291 4.51 -4.03 3.74
C GLU A 291 4.47 -2.68 4.45
N GLN A 292 5.25 -1.71 3.98
CA GLN A 292 5.26 -0.33 4.46
C GLN A 292 4.34 0.61 3.67
N ALA A 293 3.45 0.08 2.85
CA ALA A 293 2.56 0.88 2.00
C ALA A 293 1.69 1.87 2.78
N THR A 294 1.28 1.53 4.02
CA THR A 294 0.51 2.43 4.89
C THR A 294 1.31 3.62 5.41
N SER A 295 2.62 3.46 5.55
CA SER A 295 3.55 4.51 5.99
C SER A 295 4.35 5.13 4.85
N CYS A 296 4.06 4.75 3.59
CA CYS A 296 4.79 5.22 2.40
C CYS A 296 6.32 5.07 2.52
N GLY A 297 6.78 4.00 3.16
CA GLY A 297 8.20 3.72 3.34
C GLY A 297 8.89 4.51 4.47
N GLN A 298 8.15 5.22 5.30
CA GLN A 298 8.70 5.98 6.44
C GLN A 298 8.93 5.14 7.70
N ALA A 299 8.76 3.81 7.60
CA ALA A 299 9.06 2.89 8.68
C ALA A 299 10.46 2.29 8.52
N TYR A 300 10.98 1.67 9.59
CA TYR A 300 12.26 0.97 9.53
C TYR A 300 12.20 -0.18 8.51
N PRO A 301 13.17 -0.31 7.60
CA PRO A 301 13.16 -1.36 6.57
C PRO A 301 13.17 -2.76 7.20
N LEU A 302 12.47 -3.71 6.59
CA LEU A 302 12.54 -5.12 6.97
C LEU A 302 13.88 -5.71 6.53
N PRO A 303 14.79 -6.08 7.47
CA PRO A 303 16.08 -6.62 7.10
C PRO A 303 15.98 -8.09 6.64
N ALA A 304 16.85 -8.48 5.73
CA ALA A 304 17.16 -9.89 5.57
C ALA A 304 17.95 -10.37 6.82
N ARG A 305 17.58 -11.53 7.34
CA ARG A 305 18.21 -12.10 8.52
C ARG A 305 18.76 -13.48 8.20
N TYR A 306 19.98 -13.73 8.68
CA TYR A 306 20.63 -15.03 8.58
C TYR A 306 20.97 -15.49 9.99
N SER A 307 20.60 -16.71 10.35
CA SER A 307 20.90 -17.29 11.66
C SER A 307 21.34 -18.74 11.53
N LEU A 308 22.37 -19.08 12.31
CA LEU A 308 22.80 -20.45 12.53
C LEU A 308 22.32 -20.88 13.92
N GLN A 309 21.52 -21.92 13.97
CA GLN A 309 20.92 -22.43 15.21
C GLN A 309 21.44 -23.83 15.50
N LEU A 310 21.73 -24.05 16.76
CA LEU A 310 22.22 -25.34 17.27
C LEU A 310 21.29 -25.80 18.40
N TYR A 311 20.64 -26.92 18.20
CA TYR A 311 19.77 -27.53 19.21
C TYR A 311 20.42 -28.85 19.70
N LEU A 312 20.64 -28.94 21.00
CA LEU A 312 21.19 -30.12 21.65
C LEU A 312 20.08 -30.82 22.44
N ASN A 313 19.92 -32.11 22.22
CA ASN A 313 18.98 -32.96 22.96
C ASN A 313 19.78 -33.96 23.79
N PHE A 314 19.59 -33.90 25.11
CA PHE A 314 20.24 -34.72 26.11
C PHE A 314 19.43 -35.93 26.52
#